data_10e3e8bd2107d9fc3a750f2b44e2222d
#
_entry.id   10e3e8bd2107d9fc3a750f2b44e2222d
#
_cell.length_a   1.000
_cell.length_b   1.000
_cell.length_c   1.000
_cell.angle_alpha   90.00
_cell.angle_beta   90.00
_cell.angle_gamma   90.00
#
_symmetry.space_group_name_H-M   'P 1'
#
loop_
_entity.id
_entity.type
_entity.pdbx_description
1 polymer ?
#
loop_
_entity_poly.entity_id
_entity_poly.type
_entity_poly.pdbx_seq_one_letter_code
_entity_poly.pdbx_strand_id
1 'polypeptide(L)'
;QDRSSAASDVYKRQAKNVQPDKNVVLISGDGAFLSGGLSIEAAFQEKRPITVIIDNNGGLDCISQQQERLFESGTHFATDFRDIPFHSMFEGLGGHGELVTRREDIIPAVQRAMASGKTACVNVKVKGVISPIVLATTSKRDKASIE
;
A
#
# COMPACT_ATOMS: atom_id res chain seq x y z
N GLN A 1 -15.99 4.15 13.60
CA GLN A 1 -15.07 3.13 13.01
C GLN A 1 -13.75 3.82 12.71
N ASP A 2 -12.76 3.63 13.57
CA ASP A 2 -11.40 4.08 13.31
C ASP A 2 -10.85 3.32 12.10
N ARG A 3 -10.89 3.96 10.95
CA ARG A 3 -10.29 3.47 9.71
C ARG A 3 -8.85 3.97 9.60
N SER A 4 -8.02 3.65 10.57
CA SER A 4 -6.59 3.91 10.40
C SER A 4 -5.99 2.84 9.49
N SER A 5 -5.01 3.21 8.69
CA SER A 5 -4.27 2.27 7.84
C SER A 5 -3.63 1.14 8.67
N ALA A 6 -3.15 1.44 9.87
CA ALA A 6 -2.64 0.47 10.82
C ALA A 6 -3.70 -0.55 11.28
N ALA A 7 -4.97 -0.15 11.42
CA ALA A 7 -6.06 -1.06 11.76
C ALA A 7 -6.33 -2.10 10.66
N SER A 8 -6.06 -1.77 9.40
CA SER A 8 -6.29 -2.69 8.27
C SER A 8 -5.48 -3.98 8.40
N ASP A 9 -4.24 -3.90 8.84
CA ASP A 9 -3.35 -5.05 8.97
C ASP A 9 -3.80 -5.96 10.10
N VAL A 10 -4.25 -5.38 11.22
CA VAL A 10 -4.82 -6.11 12.36
C VAL A 10 -6.08 -6.88 11.93
N TYR A 11 -6.99 -6.23 11.20
CA TYR A 11 -8.22 -6.88 10.74
C TYR A 11 -7.96 -8.04 9.77
N LYS A 12 -6.95 -7.93 8.89
CA LYS A 12 -6.61 -9.04 7.96
C LYS A 12 -6.09 -10.25 8.72
N ARG A 13 -5.27 -10.04 9.74
CA ARG A 13 -4.81 -11.11 10.62
C ARG A 13 -5.98 -11.76 11.38
N GLN A 14 -6.89 -10.95 11.92
CA GLN A 14 -8.10 -11.46 12.56
C GLN A 14 -8.97 -12.28 11.60
N ALA A 15 -9.15 -11.81 10.35
CA ALA A 15 -9.88 -12.55 9.33
C ALA A 15 -9.24 -13.91 9.04
N LYS A 16 -7.90 -13.97 8.97
CA LYS A 16 -7.17 -15.23 8.77
C LYS A 16 -7.30 -16.17 9.98
N ASN A 17 -7.40 -15.62 11.19
CA ASN A 17 -7.61 -16.40 12.40
C ASN A 17 -9.00 -17.05 12.44
N VAL A 18 -10.01 -16.33 11.99
CA VAL A 18 -11.40 -16.81 11.96
C VAL A 18 -11.64 -17.79 10.79
N GLN A 19 -10.95 -17.61 9.67
CA GLN A 19 -11.08 -18.43 8.47
C GLN A 19 -9.71 -18.90 7.97
N PRO A 20 -9.09 -19.87 8.65
CA PRO A 20 -7.72 -20.29 8.37
C PRO A 20 -7.53 -20.87 6.96
N ASP A 21 -8.57 -21.48 6.39
CA ASP A 21 -8.51 -22.11 5.05
C ASP A 21 -8.73 -21.13 3.90
N LYS A 22 -9.11 -19.87 4.20
CA LYS A 22 -9.32 -18.85 3.18
C LYS A 22 -8.04 -18.07 2.87
N ASN A 23 -7.88 -17.72 1.61
CA ASN A 23 -6.87 -16.75 1.22
C ASN A 23 -7.28 -15.36 1.70
N VAL A 24 -6.40 -14.73 2.46
CA VAL A 24 -6.58 -13.35 2.91
C VAL A 24 -5.63 -12.46 2.13
N VAL A 25 -6.17 -11.46 1.46
CA VAL A 25 -5.41 -10.47 0.69
C VAL A 25 -5.61 -9.10 1.28
N LEU A 26 -4.51 -8.41 1.52
CA LEU A 26 -4.45 -7.00 1.88
C LEU A 26 -3.99 -6.21 0.65
N ILE A 27 -4.72 -5.17 0.26
CA ILE A 27 -4.25 -4.18 -0.71
C ILE A 27 -3.97 -2.90 0.06
N SER A 28 -2.77 -2.36 -0.10
CA SER A 28 -2.30 -1.18 0.61
C SER A 28 -1.46 -0.29 -0.30
N GLY A 29 -1.59 1.02 -0.18
CA GLY A 29 -0.59 1.94 -0.73
C GLY A 29 0.72 1.84 0.05
N ASP A 30 1.83 2.20 -0.59
CA ASP A 30 3.17 2.18 -0.01
C ASP A 30 3.28 3.04 1.27
N GLY A 31 2.76 4.26 1.26
CA GLY A 31 2.74 5.14 2.44
C GLY A 31 1.87 4.61 3.57
N ALA A 32 0.72 4.03 3.26
CA ALA A 32 -0.15 3.41 4.24
C ALA A 32 0.52 2.18 4.88
N PHE A 33 1.21 1.38 4.06
CA PHE A 33 1.96 0.22 4.54
C PHE A 33 3.13 0.64 5.45
N LEU A 34 3.88 1.68 5.10
CA LEU A 34 4.97 2.20 5.95
C LEU A 34 4.48 2.70 7.30
N SER A 35 3.25 3.20 7.38
CA SER A 35 2.68 3.73 8.63
C SER A 35 2.29 2.65 9.64
N GLY A 36 2.04 1.41 9.21
CA GLY A 36 1.56 0.36 10.11
C GLY A 36 1.89 -1.07 9.67
N GLY A 37 2.41 -1.26 8.47
CA GLY A 37 2.57 -2.57 7.84
C GLY A 37 3.57 -3.51 8.53
N LEU A 38 4.44 -3.01 9.40
CA LEU A 38 5.32 -3.88 10.19
C LEU A 38 4.55 -4.78 11.17
N SER A 39 3.28 -4.49 11.46
CA SER A 39 2.39 -5.40 12.21
C SER A 39 2.17 -6.74 11.50
N ILE A 40 2.50 -6.83 10.21
CA ILE A 40 2.48 -8.08 9.43
C ILE A 40 3.45 -9.14 10.00
N GLU A 41 4.46 -8.72 10.76
CA GLU A 41 5.39 -9.64 11.42
C GLU A 41 4.65 -10.68 12.26
N ALA A 42 3.55 -10.31 12.91
CA ALA A 42 2.73 -11.25 13.66
C ALA A 42 2.13 -12.37 12.78
N ALA A 43 1.90 -12.16 11.48
CA ALA A 43 1.45 -13.20 10.56
C ALA A 43 2.56 -14.24 10.28
N PHE A 44 3.82 -13.80 10.32
CA PHE A 44 4.98 -14.70 10.26
C PHE A 44 5.10 -15.55 11.52
N GLN A 45 5.02 -14.93 12.70
CA GLN A 45 5.08 -15.64 13.99
C GLN A 45 3.96 -16.66 14.12
N GLU A 46 2.73 -16.29 13.80
CA GLU A 46 1.55 -17.15 13.90
C GLU A 46 1.48 -18.21 12.80
N LYS A 47 2.39 -18.19 11.82
CA LYS A 47 2.39 -19.06 10.64
C LYS A 47 1.03 -19.04 9.91
N ARG A 48 0.43 -17.87 9.83
CA ARG A 48 -0.87 -17.63 9.18
C ARG A 48 -0.67 -16.77 7.93
N PRO A 49 -0.44 -17.39 6.77
CA PRO A 49 -0.04 -16.67 5.57
C PRO A 49 -1.11 -15.68 5.11
N ILE A 50 -0.67 -14.47 4.80
CA ILE A 50 -1.44 -13.37 4.22
C ILE A 50 -0.68 -12.88 2.99
N THR A 51 -1.41 -12.57 1.91
CA THR A 51 -0.82 -11.94 0.72
C THR A 51 -1.06 -10.45 0.78
N VAL A 52 0.00 -9.66 0.74
CA VAL A 52 -0.05 -8.20 0.71
C VAL A 52 0.29 -7.73 -0.70
N ILE A 53 -0.60 -6.96 -1.31
CA ILE A 53 -0.37 -6.27 -2.57
C ILE A 53 -0.11 -4.81 -2.24
N ILE A 54 1.09 -4.32 -2.56
CA ILE A 54 1.48 -2.93 -2.32
C ILE A 54 1.40 -2.17 -3.64
N ASP A 55 0.50 -1.19 -3.66
CA ASP A 55 0.38 -0.18 -4.71
C ASP A 55 1.47 0.88 -4.46
N ASN A 56 2.62 0.70 -5.13
CA ASN A 56 3.85 1.44 -4.88
C ASN A 56 4.07 2.50 -5.96
N ASN A 57 3.64 3.72 -5.67
CA ASN A 57 3.86 4.90 -6.51
C ASN A 57 5.06 5.75 -6.07
N GLY A 58 5.75 5.36 -4.99
CA GLY A 58 6.95 6.02 -4.48
C GLY A 58 6.67 7.20 -3.56
N GLY A 59 5.48 7.28 -2.94
CA GLY A 59 5.20 8.39 -2.02
C GLY A 59 3.78 8.49 -1.51
N LEU A 60 3.56 9.57 -0.76
CA LEU A 60 2.23 9.99 -0.30
C LEU A 60 1.53 10.81 -1.40
N ASP A 61 1.27 10.19 -2.54
CA ASP A 61 0.87 10.84 -3.78
C ASP A 61 -0.36 11.75 -3.65
N CYS A 62 -1.38 11.35 -2.89
CA CYS A 62 -2.52 12.21 -2.59
C CYS A 62 -2.12 13.52 -1.89
N ILE A 63 -1.09 13.48 -1.04
CA ILE A 63 -0.62 14.65 -0.30
C ILE A 63 0.24 15.51 -1.20
N SER A 64 1.14 14.91 -2.00
CA SER A 64 1.94 15.62 -3.01
C SER A 64 1.05 16.40 -3.97
N GLN A 65 0.01 15.76 -4.49
CA GLN A 65 -0.96 16.39 -5.38
C GLN A 65 -1.72 17.56 -4.72
N GLN A 66 -2.02 17.47 -3.43
CA GLN A 66 -2.61 18.57 -2.67
C GLN A 66 -1.63 19.71 -2.50
N GLN A 67 -0.35 19.42 -2.19
CA GLN A 67 0.70 20.41 -2.07
C GLN A 67 0.89 21.18 -3.38
N GLU A 68 1.00 20.47 -4.50
CA GLU A 68 1.12 21.09 -5.84
C GLU A 68 -0.05 22.01 -6.20
N ARG A 69 -1.25 21.70 -5.72
CA ARG A 69 -2.46 22.49 -6.02
C ARG A 69 -2.68 23.67 -5.06
N LEU A 70 -2.22 23.55 -3.84
CA LEU A 70 -2.40 24.59 -2.82
C LEU A 70 -1.23 25.57 -2.76
N PHE A 71 -0.07 25.16 -3.24
CA PHE A 71 1.16 25.92 -3.27
C PHE A 71 1.67 26.03 -4.72
N GLU A 72 2.94 26.25 -4.89
CA GLU A 72 3.55 26.27 -6.21
C GLU A 72 3.75 24.87 -6.77
N SER A 73 3.60 24.72 -8.08
CA SER A 73 3.87 23.46 -8.79
C SER A 73 5.28 22.94 -8.49
N GLY A 74 5.39 21.66 -8.22
CA GLY A 74 6.64 20.99 -7.85
C GLY A 74 6.98 21.07 -6.36
N THR A 75 6.08 21.58 -5.52
CA THR A 75 6.26 21.55 -4.07
C THR A 75 5.92 20.19 -3.51
N HIS A 76 6.95 19.38 -3.22
CA HIS A 76 6.83 18.08 -2.57
C HIS A 76 7.61 18.11 -1.25
N PHE A 77 6.92 18.36 -0.15
CA PHE A 77 7.56 18.40 1.16
C PHE A 77 7.26 17.12 1.94
N ALA A 78 8.31 16.31 2.14
CA ALA A 78 8.29 15.07 2.92
C ALA A 78 7.26 14.03 2.42
N THR A 79 6.91 14.04 1.13
CA THR A 79 5.92 13.14 0.54
C THR A 79 6.51 12.11 -0.39
N ASP A 80 7.69 12.36 -0.94
CA ASP A 80 8.37 11.43 -1.84
C ASP A 80 9.20 10.42 -1.05
N PHE A 81 9.10 9.16 -1.44
CA PHE A 81 9.90 8.09 -0.86
C PHE A 81 11.03 7.70 -1.81
N ARG A 82 12.14 7.24 -1.21
CA ARG A 82 13.11 6.47 -1.98
C ARG A 82 12.48 5.20 -2.52
N ASP A 83 13.11 4.56 -3.49
CA ASP A 83 12.65 3.25 -3.98
C ASP A 83 12.79 2.20 -2.88
N ILE A 84 11.65 1.79 -2.32
CA ILE A 84 11.59 0.82 -1.22
C ILE A 84 11.28 -0.56 -1.79
N PRO A 85 12.18 -1.54 -1.62
CA PRO A 85 11.98 -2.90 -2.11
C PRO A 85 11.10 -3.70 -1.13
N PHE A 86 9.80 -3.40 -1.03
CA PHE A 86 8.89 -4.07 -0.12
C PHE A 86 8.90 -5.59 -0.26
N HIS A 87 9.00 -6.11 -1.48
CA HIS A 87 9.09 -7.55 -1.74
C HIS A 87 10.30 -8.18 -1.03
N SER A 88 11.47 -7.53 -1.09
CA SER A 88 12.68 -8.01 -0.43
C SER A 88 12.59 -7.93 1.11
N MET A 89 11.80 -6.99 1.65
CA MET A 89 11.54 -6.96 3.10
C MET A 89 10.81 -8.24 3.56
N PHE A 90 9.84 -8.72 2.79
CA PHE A 90 9.14 -9.96 3.11
C PHE A 90 10.04 -11.18 2.95
N GLU A 91 10.90 -11.21 1.92
CA GLU A 91 11.91 -12.26 1.75
C GLU A 91 12.86 -12.32 2.94
N GLY A 92 13.33 -11.15 3.42
CA GLY A 92 14.19 -11.04 4.60
C GLY A 92 13.54 -11.56 5.89
N LEU A 93 12.20 -11.54 5.97
CA LEU A 93 11.42 -12.14 7.07
C LEU A 93 11.08 -13.62 6.84
N GLY A 94 11.60 -14.25 5.77
CA GLY A 94 11.33 -15.65 5.41
C GLY A 94 10.04 -15.85 4.61
N GLY A 95 9.42 -14.78 4.14
CA GLY A 95 8.24 -14.78 3.29
C GLY A 95 8.53 -15.03 1.82
N HIS A 96 7.57 -14.61 0.98
CA HIS A 96 7.68 -14.63 -0.47
C HIS A 96 7.55 -13.21 -1.02
N GLY A 97 8.43 -12.81 -1.93
CA GLY A 97 8.45 -11.49 -2.55
C GLY A 97 8.29 -11.56 -4.07
N GLU A 98 7.48 -10.65 -4.61
CA GLU A 98 7.32 -10.45 -6.06
C GLU A 98 7.44 -8.96 -6.38
N LEU A 99 8.28 -8.61 -7.34
CA LEU A 99 8.33 -7.28 -7.92
C LEU A 99 7.58 -7.29 -9.25
N VAL A 100 6.60 -6.42 -9.39
CA VAL A 100 5.79 -6.27 -10.60
C VAL A 100 5.94 -4.87 -11.17
N THR A 101 6.38 -4.78 -12.42
CA THR A 101 6.56 -3.53 -13.16
C THR A 101 5.68 -3.42 -14.40
N ARG A 102 5.00 -4.52 -14.78
CA ARG A 102 4.14 -4.59 -15.95
C ARG A 102 2.76 -5.08 -15.54
N ARG A 103 1.73 -4.50 -16.10
CA ARG A 103 0.34 -4.81 -15.78
C ARG A 103 -0.03 -6.29 -15.97
N GLU A 104 0.46 -6.89 -17.03
CA GLU A 104 0.21 -8.29 -17.36
C GLU A 104 0.77 -9.29 -16.36
N ASP A 105 1.77 -8.87 -15.58
CA ASP A 105 2.43 -9.73 -14.59
C ASP A 105 1.74 -9.70 -13.22
N ILE A 106 0.76 -8.81 -12.99
CA ILE A 106 0.08 -8.67 -11.69
C ILE A 106 -0.61 -9.97 -11.29
N ILE A 107 -1.50 -10.49 -12.14
CA ILE A 107 -2.27 -11.70 -11.81
C ILE A 107 -1.36 -12.91 -11.61
N PRO A 108 -0.39 -13.21 -12.52
CA PRO A 108 0.57 -14.29 -12.29
C PRO A 108 1.35 -14.17 -10.98
N ALA A 109 1.81 -12.97 -10.62
CA ALA A 109 2.56 -12.73 -9.38
C ALA A 109 1.69 -12.98 -8.14
N VAL A 110 0.44 -12.51 -8.14
CA VAL A 110 -0.50 -12.76 -7.04
C VAL A 110 -0.78 -14.27 -6.90
N GLN A 111 -0.94 -14.98 -8.00
CA GLN A 111 -1.15 -16.42 -7.99
C GLN A 111 0.05 -17.17 -7.39
N ARG A 112 1.29 -16.82 -7.78
CA ARG A 112 2.50 -17.40 -7.20
C ARG A 112 2.63 -17.07 -5.71
N ALA A 113 2.36 -15.83 -5.35
CA ALA A 113 2.38 -15.38 -3.95
C ALA A 113 1.41 -16.21 -3.08
N MET A 114 0.17 -16.40 -3.54
CA MET A 114 -0.82 -17.21 -2.85
C MET A 114 -0.42 -18.71 -2.79
N ALA A 115 0.13 -19.24 -3.88
CA ALA A 115 0.55 -20.63 -3.98
C ALA A 115 1.79 -20.93 -3.12
N SER A 116 2.56 -19.92 -2.73
CA SER A 116 3.78 -20.09 -1.93
C SER A 116 3.53 -20.67 -0.54
N GLY A 117 2.29 -20.58 -0.02
CA GLY A 117 1.94 -20.97 1.34
C GLY A 117 2.62 -20.13 2.43
N LYS A 118 3.26 -19.01 2.05
CA LYS A 118 3.96 -18.09 2.95
C LYS A 118 3.24 -16.75 3.02
N THR A 119 3.49 -15.97 4.07
CA THR A 119 3.17 -14.55 4.07
C THR A 119 3.97 -13.89 2.94
N ALA A 120 3.27 -13.21 2.04
CA ALA A 120 3.82 -12.79 0.76
C ALA A 120 3.56 -11.30 0.47
N CYS A 121 4.48 -10.67 -0.26
CA CYS A 121 4.35 -9.32 -0.79
C CYS A 121 4.41 -9.33 -2.32
N VAL A 122 3.41 -8.74 -2.95
CA VAL A 122 3.43 -8.37 -4.37
C VAL A 122 3.59 -6.86 -4.44
N ASN A 123 4.82 -6.41 -4.69
CA ASN A 123 5.18 -4.99 -4.82
C ASN A 123 4.93 -4.54 -6.25
N VAL A 124 3.81 -3.86 -6.49
CA VAL A 124 3.41 -3.40 -7.83
C VAL A 124 3.84 -1.96 -8.02
N LYS A 125 4.76 -1.72 -8.95
CA LYS A 125 5.16 -0.37 -9.34
C LYS A 125 4.08 0.27 -10.20
N VAL A 126 3.54 1.39 -9.73
CA VAL A 126 2.51 2.15 -10.43
C VAL A 126 2.93 3.60 -10.62
N LYS A 127 2.25 4.29 -11.53
CA LYS A 127 2.36 5.74 -11.66
C LYS A 127 1.28 6.39 -10.83
N GLY A 128 1.62 7.49 -10.14
CA GLY A 128 0.64 8.33 -9.51
C GLY A 128 -0.37 8.88 -10.53
N VAL A 129 -1.63 8.88 -10.14
CA VAL A 129 -2.71 9.52 -10.91
C VAL A 129 -3.47 10.48 -10.02
N ILE A 130 -4.01 11.56 -10.60
CA ILE A 130 -4.74 12.55 -9.81
C ILE A 130 -5.94 11.89 -9.13
N SER A 131 -5.94 11.92 -7.81
CA SER A 131 -7.02 11.36 -7.00
C SER A 131 -8.31 12.16 -7.17
N PRO A 132 -9.46 11.51 -7.41
CA PRO A 132 -10.77 12.20 -7.44
C PRO A 132 -11.07 12.98 -6.15
N ILE A 133 -10.56 12.52 -5.00
CA ILE A 133 -10.71 13.22 -3.71
C ILE A 133 -9.93 14.54 -3.74
N VAL A 134 -8.71 14.55 -4.27
CA VAL A 134 -7.89 15.76 -4.43
C VAL A 134 -8.60 16.75 -5.35
N LEU A 135 -9.14 16.29 -6.48
CA LEU A 135 -9.93 17.12 -7.40
C LEU A 135 -11.13 17.75 -6.69
N ALA A 136 -11.87 16.96 -5.91
CA ALA A 136 -13.07 17.45 -5.23
C ALA A 136 -12.78 18.43 -4.09
N THR A 137 -11.67 18.26 -3.37
CA THR A 137 -11.33 19.09 -2.20
C THR A 137 -10.63 20.39 -2.58
N THR A 138 -9.82 20.37 -3.63
CA THR A 138 -9.07 21.57 -4.06
C THR A 138 -9.91 22.50 -4.94
N SER A 139 -10.84 21.97 -5.77
CA SER A 139 -11.73 22.80 -6.59
C SER A 139 -12.68 23.70 -5.77
N LYS A 140 -12.94 23.37 -4.51
CA LYS A 140 -13.74 24.20 -3.59
C LYS A 140 -12.96 25.33 -2.93
N ARG A 141 -11.65 25.20 -2.80
CA ARG A 141 -10.80 26.23 -2.16
C ARG A 141 -10.38 27.34 -3.09
N ASP A 142 -10.24 27.07 -4.38
CA ASP A 142 -9.89 28.10 -5.38
C ASP A 142 -10.93 29.22 -5.47
N LYS A 143 -12.13 29.02 -4.93
CA LYS A 143 -13.21 30.03 -4.90
C LYS A 143 -13.31 30.85 -3.59
N ALA A 144 -12.64 30.41 -2.53
CA ALA A 144 -12.78 31.01 -1.20
C ALA A 144 -11.56 31.81 -0.71
N SER A 145 -10.46 31.81 -1.47
CA SER A 145 -9.19 32.45 -1.06
C SER A 145 -8.83 33.73 -1.83
N ILE A 146 -9.79 34.33 -2.56
CA ILE A 146 -9.58 35.54 -3.38
C ILE A 146 -10.53 36.68 -2.95
N GLU A 147 -11.09 36.63 -1.75
CA GLU A 147 -11.80 37.77 -1.15
C GLU A 147 -11.07 38.31 0.07
#